data_2c8437e92af97a24e7697ae9d64bdbc7
#
_entry.id   2c8437e92af97a24e7697ae9d64bdbc7
#
_cell.length_a   1.000
_cell.length_b   1.000
_cell.length_c   1.000
_cell.angle_alpha   90.00
_cell.angle_beta   90.00
_cell.angle_gamma   90.00
#
_symmetry.space_group_name_H-M   'P 1'
#
loop_
_entity.id
_entity.type
_entity.pdbx_description
1 polymer ?
#
loop_
_entity_poly.entity_id
_entity_poly.type
_entity_poly.pdbx_seq_one_letter_code
_entity_poly.pdbx_strand_id
1 'polypeptide(L)'
;MGLVDIWGFCLFMLAGMLHGSCARATQELKAAFTELQAKVIDTQQKVKLADIQIEQLSKTKKHAHLTDTEVMTLVDETRMYEGVGRMFILQSKGVIHNQLLEKQRIAEEKIRELEQKKSYLERSVKEAEDNIREMLMARRAQ
;
A
#
# COMPACT_ATOMS: atom_id res chain seq x y z
N MET A 1 15.29 62.73 -31.80
CA MET A 1 15.98 61.50 -31.33
C MET A 1 15.51 61.22 -29.91
N GLY A 2 14.74 60.20 -29.66
CA GLY A 2 14.42 59.81 -28.28
C GLY A 2 13.08 59.14 -27.98
N LEU A 3 12.24 58.80 -28.95
CA LEU A 3 10.92 58.16 -28.69
C LEU A 3 10.79 56.73 -29.19
N VAL A 4 11.80 56.20 -29.87
CA VAL A 4 11.76 54.83 -30.48
C VAL A 4 12.31 53.78 -29.51
N ASP A 5 13.16 54.17 -28.53
CA ASP A 5 13.85 53.23 -27.63
C ASP A 5 13.01 52.74 -26.43
N ILE A 6 12.02 53.53 -26.02
CA ILE A 6 11.18 53.16 -24.85
C ILE A 6 10.21 52.04 -25.16
N TRP A 7 9.71 51.96 -26.38
CA TRP A 7 8.79 50.90 -26.79
C TRP A 7 9.50 49.57 -27.00
N GLY A 8 10.73 49.59 -27.54
CA GLY A 8 11.57 48.40 -27.69
C GLY A 8 11.95 47.79 -26.34
N PHE A 9 12.30 48.63 -25.36
CA PHE A 9 12.67 48.16 -24.03
C PHE A 9 11.47 47.60 -23.23
N CYS A 10 10.28 48.19 -23.40
CA CYS A 10 9.05 47.69 -22.78
C CYS A 10 8.59 46.37 -23.38
N LEU A 11 8.71 46.19 -24.71
CA LEU A 11 8.40 44.94 -25.39
C LEU A 11 9.37 43.81 -25.03
N PHE A 12 10.67 44.14 -24.85
CA PHE A 12 11.69 43.17 -24.44
C PHE A 12 11.52 42.71 -22.98
N MET A 13 11.13 43.63 -22.07
CA MET A 13 10.82 43.29 -20.68
C MET A 13 9.54 42.47 -20.56
N LEU A 14 8.51 42.76 -21.37
CA LEU A 14 7.26 41.96 -21.38
C LEU A 14 7.49 40.53 -21.94
N ALA A 15 8.31 40.40 -22.98
CA ALA A 15 8.69 39.11 -23.53
C ALA A 15 9.52 38.27 -22.55
N GLY A 16 10.41 38.89 -21.77
CA GLY A 16 11.19 38.22 -20.74
C GLY A 16 10.34 37.74 -19.55
N MET A 17 9.31 38.48 -19.15
CA MET A 17 8.37 38.07 -18.10
C MET A 17 7.48 36.91 -18.53
N LEU A 18 7.02 36.88 -19.77
CA LEU A 18 6.19 35.79 -20.32
C LEU A 18 6.97 34.47 -20.46
N HIS A 19 8.25 34.53 -20.85
CA HIS A 19 9.12 33.36 -20.93
C HIS A 19 9.46 32.77 -19.57
N GLY A 20 9.69 33.59 -18.56
CA GLY A 20 9.98 33.15 -17.20
C GLY A 20 8.77 32.48 -16.52
N SER A 21 7.55 32.94 -16.80
CA SER A 21 6.31 32.36 -16.26
C SER A 21 6.01 30.98 -16.88
N CYS A 22 6.18 30.83 -18.19
CA CYS A 22 5.95 29.57 -18.89
C CYS A 22 6.98 28.48 -18.47
N ALA A 23 8.25 28.84 -18.31
CA ALA A 23 9.29 27.92 -17.85
C ALA A 23 9.06 27.45 -16.41
N ARG A 24 8.57 28.31 -15.54
CA ARG A 24 8.22 27.99 -14.15
C ARG A 24 7.03 27.02 -14.09
N ALA A 25 5.97 27.28 -14.83
CA ALA A 25 4.80 26.40 -14.90
C ALA A 25 5.14 25.00 -15.42
N THR A 26 6.03 24.89 -16.42
CA THR A 26 6.49 23.58 -16.92
C THR A 26 7.35 22.84 -15.92
N GLN A 27 8.12 23.53 -15.08
CA GLN A 27 8.95 22.93 -14.04
C GLN A 27 8.11 22.43 -12.88
N GLU A 28 7.11 23.20 -12.45
CA GLU A 28 6.15 22.80 -11.41
C GLU A 28 5.34 21.57 -11.84
N LEU A 29 4.90 21.52 -13.09
CA LEU A 29 4.19 20.37 -13.63
C LEU A 29 5.06 19.11 -13.67
N LYS A 30 6.34 19.24 -14.05
CA LYS A 30 7.30 18.11 -14.00
C LYS A 30 7.51 17.62 -12.57
N ALA A 31 7.64 18.52 -11.61
CA ALA A 31 7.80 18.16 -10.20
C ALA A 31 6.56 17.42 -9.66
N ALA A 32 5.36 17.94 -9.93
CA ALA A 32 4.11 17.30 -9.57
C ALA A 32 3.95 15.91 -10.19
N PHE A 33 4.31 15.75 -11.47
CA PHE A 33 4.28 14.47 -12.15
C PHE A 33 5.25 13.45 -11.52
N THR A 34 6.46 13.87 -11.19
CA THR A 34 7.46 13.02 -10.54
C THR A 34 7.00 12.59 -9.14
N GLU A 35 6.40 13.52 -8.39
CA GLU A 35 5.83 13.22 -7.07
C GLU A 35 4.69 12.21 -7.17
N LEU A 36 3.81 12.37 -8.15
CA LEU A 36 2.69 11.46 -8.37
C LEU A 36 3.18 10.05 -8.75
N GLN A 37 4.19 9.96 -9.63
CA GLN A 37 4.82 8.68 -9.98
C GLN A 37 5.44 7.99 -8.76
N ALA A 38 6.15 8.75 -7.93
CA ALA A 38 6.73 8.21 -6.69
C ALA A 38 5.65 7.67 -5.74
N LYS A 39 4.52 8.38 -5.60
CA LYS A 39 3.36 7.92 -4.80
C LYS A 39 2.76 6.63 -5.35
N VAL A 40 2.62 6.49 -6.67
CA VAL A 40 2.11 5.26 -7.29
C VAL A 40 3.03 4.08 -6.96
N ILE A 41 4.34 4.25 -7.14
CA ILE A 41 5.33 3.18 -6.85
C ILE A 41 5.30 2.79 -5.37
N ASP A 42 5.31 3.74 -4.45
CA ASP A 42 5.25 3.49 -3.01
C ASP A 42 3.96 2.76 -2.62
N THR A 43 2.83 3.18 -3.18
CA THR A 43 1.54 2.55 -2.89
C THR A 43 1.46 1.14 -3.47
N GLN A 44 1.99 0.89 -4.67
CA GLN A 44 2.10 -0.45 -5.25
C GLN A 44 2.98 -1.38 -4.41
N GLN A 45 4.07 -0.87 -3.83
CA GLN A 45 4.90 -1.65 -2.91
C GLN A 45 4.14 -2.01 -1.63
N LYS A 46 3.34 -1.07 -1.09
CA LYS A 46 2.48 -1.32 0.08
C LYS A 46 1.41 -2.37 -0.21
N VAL A 47 0.81 -2.37 -1.40
CA VAL A 47 -0.14 -3.41 -1.83
C VAL A 47 0.53 -4.78 -1.88
N LYS A 48 1.71 -4.89 -2.49
CA LYS A 48 2.46 -6.16 -2.55
C LYS A 48 2.84 -6.67 -1.15
N LEU A 49 3.22 -5.77 -0.25
CA LEU A 49 3.52 -6.14 1.13
C LEU A 49 2.27 -6.67 1.85
N ALA A 50 1.12 -6.02 1.65
CA ALA A 50 -0.15 -6.49 2.20
C ALA A 50 -0.51 -7.88 1.67
N ASP A 51 -0.30 -8.17 0.38
CA ASP A 51 -0.53 -9.50 -0.21
C ASP A 51 0.33 -10.58 0.44
N ILE A 52 1.61 -10.32 0.65
CA ILE A 52 2.52 -11.24 1.34
C ILE A 52 2.04 -11.49 2.77
N GLN A 53 1.62 -10.46 3.49
CA GLN A 53 1.10 -10.60 4.85
C GLN A 53 -0.19 -11.41 4.90
N ILE A 54 -1.13 -11.19 3.97
CA ILE A 54 -2.37 -11.96 3.85
C ILE A 54 -2.06 -13.43 3.57
N GLU A 55 -1.11 -13.71 2.67
CA GLU A 55 -0.71 -15.08 2.36
C GLU A 55 -0.11 -15.80 3.58
N GLN A 56 0.77 -15.13 4.33
CA GLN A 56 1.36 -15.67 5.56
C GLN A 56 0.30 -15.95 6.63
N LEU A 57 -0.64 -15.03 6.85
CA LEU A 57 -1.74 -15.22 7.79
C LEU A 57 -2.69 -16.34 7.36
N SER A 58 -2.96 -16.46 6.05
CA SER A 58 -3.75 -17.56 5.49
C SER A 58 -3.08 -18.92 5.72
N LYS A 59 -1.76 -19.02 5.56
CA LYS A 59 -0.98 -20.23 5.87
C LYS A 59 -1.06 -20.54 7.36
N THR A 60 -0.90 -19.54 8.22
CA THR A 60 -1.01 -19.71 9.68
C THR A 60 -2.40 -20.19 10.09
N LYS A 61 -3.47 -19.63 9.50
CA LYS A 61 -4.85 -20.06 9.73
C LYS A 61 -5.05 -21.52 9.32
N LYS A 62 -4.60 -21.90 8.10
CA LYS A 62 -4.71 -23.28 7.61
C LYS A 62 -3.95 -24.26 8.50
N HIS A 63 -2.74 -23.87 8.93
CA HIS A 63 -1.94 -24.68 9.84
C HIS A 63 -2.65 -24.89 11.17
N ALA A 64 -3.18 -23.81 11.77
CA ALA A 64 -3.92 -23.92 13.02
C ALA A 64 -5.17 -24.80 12.89
N HIS A 65 -5.90 -24.71 11.77
CA HIS A 65 -7.05 -25.54 11.49
C HIS A 65 -6.69 -27.02 11.34
N LEU A 66 -5.63 -27.34 10.59
CA LEU A 66 -5.16 -28.73 10.43
C LEU A 66 -4.71 -29.31 11.76
N THR A 67 -3.94 -28.54 12.54
CA THR A 67 -3.50 -28.99 13.87
C THR A 67 -4.68 -29.24 14.81
N ASP A 68 -5.71 -28.39 14.74
CA ASP A 68 -6.93 -28.58 15.53
C ASP A 68 -7.67 -29.86 15.14
N THR A 69 -7.80 -30.12 13.86
CA THR A 69 -8.42 -31.35 13.34
C THR A 69 -7.66 -32.60 13.83
N GLU A 70 -6.33 -32.58 13.77
CA GLU A 70 -5.49 -33.69 14.26
C GLU A 70 -5.62 -33.89 15.78
N VAL A 71 -5.56 -32.80 16.53
CA VAL A 71 -5.73 -32.82 18.02
C VAL A 71 -7.08 -33.42 18.39
N MET A 72 -8.14 -33.08 17.65
CA MET A 72 -9.48 -33.63 17.93
C MET A 72 -9.63 -35.14 17.65
N THR A 73 -8.81 -35.69 16.75
CA THR A 73 -8.78 -37.13 16.47
C THR A 73 -8.08 -37.97 17.53
N LEU A 74 -7.27 -37.35 18.39
CA LEU A 74 -6.54 -38.04 19.45
C LEU A 74 -7.48 -38.49 20.58
N VAL A 75 -7.09 -39.55 21.26
CA VAL A 75 -7.79 -40.07 22.44
C VAL A 75 -7.66 -39.08 23.59
N ASP A 76 -8.72 -38.91 24.40
CA ASP A 76 -8.76 -37.88 25.48
C ASP A 76 -7.71 -38.10 26.57
N GLU A 77 -7.22 -39.33 26.76
CA GLU A 77 -6.14 -39.63 27.71
C GLU A 77 -4.73 -39.31 27.20
N THR A 78 -4.61 -38.86 25.95
CA THR A 78 -3.32 -38.53 25.34
C THR A 78 -2.70 -37.32 26.03
N ARG A 79 -1.49 -37.48 26.56
CA ARG A 79 -0.72 -36.36 27.14
C ARG A 79 -0.21 -35.46 26.01
N MET A 80 -0.66 -34.20 26.01
CA MET A 80 -0.25 -33.21 25.04
C MET A 80 0.63 -32.15 25.68
N TYR A 81 1.60 -31.68 24.95
CA TYR A 81 2.54 -30.68 25.41
C TYR A 81 2.60 -29.51 24.41
N GLU A 82 2.50 -28.30 24.92
CA GLU A 82 2.73 -27.10 24.16
C GLU A 82 4.20 -26.66 24.28
N GLY A 83 4.86 -26.41 23.16
CA GLY A 83 6.25 -25.90 23.13
C GLY A 83 6.27 -24.39 23.34
N VAL A 84 6.83 -23.93 24.47
CA VAL A 84 7.03 -22.53 24.78
C VAL A 84 8.53 -22.24 24.80
N GLY A 85 9.06 -21.77 23.70
CA GLY A 85 10.49 -21.54 23.53
C GLY A 85 11.30 -22.85 23.61
N ARG A 86 12.04 -23.06 24.72
CA ARG A 86 12.86 -24.26 24.95
C ARG A 86 12.21 -25.26 25.92
N MET A 87 11.00 -24.98 26.38
CA MET A 87 10.27 -25.80 27.36
C MET A 87 9.02 -26.38 26.73
N PHE A 88 8.55 -27.50 27.30
CA PHE A 88 7.28 -28.11 26.97
C PHE A 88 6.38 -28.07 28.19
N ILE A 89 5.18 -27.53 28.01
CA ILE A 89 4.20 -27.41 29.10
C ILE A 89 3.05 -28.39 28.81
N LEU A 90 2.72 -29.22 29.79
CA LEU A 90 1.61 -30.13 29.70
C LEU A 90 0.29 -29.32 29.66
N GLN A 91 -0.48 -29.52 28.60
CA GLN A 91 -1.76 -28.84 28.40
C GLN A 91 -2.88 -29.86 28.17
N SER A 92 -4.08 -29.51 28.59
CA SER A 92 -5.26 -30.32 28.29
C SER A 92 -5.74 -30.09 26.84
N LYS A 93 -6.35 -31.12 26.25
CA LYS A 93 -6.91 -31.07 24.88
C LYS A 93 -7.82 -29.86 24.68
N GLY A 94 -8.71 -29.56 25.64
CA GLY A 94 -9.64 -28.43 25.55
C GLY A 94 -8.94 -27.07 25.55
N VAL A 95 -7.86 -26.92 26.30
CA VAL A 95 -7.08 -25.67 26.32
C VAL A 95 -6.39 -25.47 24.96
N ILE A 96 -5.76 -26.50 24.41
CA ILE A 96 -5.11 -26.45 23.10
C ILE A 96 -6.13 -26.12 22.00
N HIS A 97 -7.29 -26.77 22.01
CA HIS A 97 -8.37 -26.50 21.08
C HIS A 97 -8.81 -25.02 21.11
N ASN A 98 -9.08 -24.49 22.30
CA ASN A 98 -9.46 -23.09 22.45
C ASN A 98 -8.37 -22.12 21.97
N GLN A 99 -7.11 -22.41 22.25
CA GLN A 99 -5.99 -21.60 21.77
C GLN A 99 -5.88 -21.64 20.23
N LEU A 100 -6.10 -22.78 19.61
CA LEU A 100 -6.07 -22.91 18.13
C LEU A 100 -7.25 -22.17 17.48
N LEU A 101 -8.45 -22.24 18.05
CA LEU A 101 -9.60 -21.46 17.59
C LEU A 101 -9.34 -19.96 17.70
N GLU A 102 -8.76 -19.51 18.82
CA GLU A 102 -8.43 -18.11 19.00
C GLU A 102 -7.35 -17.64 18.02
N LYS A 103 -6.33 -18.43 17.74
CA LYS A 103 -5.33 -18.15 16.69
C LYS A 103 -5.97 -18.02 15.31
N GLN A 104 -6.93 -18.88 14.98
CA GLN A 104 -7.69 -18.80 13.72
C GLN A 104 -8.50 -17.50 13.65
N ARG A 105 -9.22 -17.15 14.72
CA ARG A 105 -10.03 -15.94 14.80
C ARG A 105 -9.20 -14.67 14.63
N ILE A 106 -8.07 -14.58 15.34
CA ILE A 106 -7.15 -13.44 15.23
C ILE A 106 -6.57 -13.33 13.82
N ALA A 107 -6.21 -14.47 13.20
CA ALA A 107 -5.71 -14.47 11.82
C ALA A 107 -6.78 -13.99 10.83
N GLU A 108 -8.03 -14.42 10.99
CA GLU A 108 -9.16 -13.96 10.15
C GLU A 108 -9.41 -12.46 10.27
N GLU A 109 -9.42 -11.94 11.49
CA GLU A 109 -9.61 -10.50 11.71
C GLU A 109 -8.51 -9.68 11.04
N LYS A 110 -7.26 -10.09 11.22
CA LYS A 110 -6.11 -9.41 10.57
C LYS A 110 -6.15 -9.51 9.05
N ILE A 111 -6.56 -10.64 8.49
CA ILE A 111 -6.73 -10.80 7.03
C ILE A 111 -7.78 -9.81 6.54
N ARG A 112 -8.93 -9.71 7.20
CA ARG A 112 -10.01 -8.78 6.84
C ARG A 112 -9.56 -7.32 6.87
N GLU A 113 -8.81 -6.93 7.92
CA GLU A 113 -8.25 -5.58 8.02
C GLU A 113 -7.26 -5.28 6.89
N LEU A 114 -6.39 -6.23 6.56
CA LEU A 114 -5.42 -6.09 5.47
C LEU A 114 -6.10 -6.04 4.10
N GLU A 115 -7.15 -6.83 3.87
CA GLU A 115 -7.94 -6.80 2.64
C GLU A 115 -8.65 -5.46 2.45
N GLN A 116 -9.22 -4.90 3.51
CA GLN A 116 -9.82 -3.55 3.47
C GLN A 116 -8.77 -2.49 3.16
N LYS A 117 -7.61 -2.55 3.82
CA LYS A 117 -6.49 -1.65 3.58
C LYS A 117 -5.97 -1.77 2.14
N LYS A 118 -5.82 -3.00 1.64
CA LYS A 118 -5.41 -3.28 0.26
C LYS A 118 -6.39 -2.66 -0.74
N SER A 119 -7.69 -2.89 -0.58
CA SER A 119 -8.73 -2.32 -1.45
C SER A 119 -8.69 -0.78 -1.48
N TYR A 120 -8.47 -0.14 -0.32
CA TYR A 120 -8.28 1.30 -0.25
C TYR A 120 -7.04 1.76 -1.02
N LEU A 121 -5.90 1.07 -0.84
CA LEU A 121 -4.65 1.40 -1.53
C LEU A 121 -4.76 1.20 -3.05
N GLU A 122 -5.40 0.14 -3.52
CA GLU A 122 -5.65 -0.12 -4.94
C GLU A 122 -6.50 0.98 -5.58
N ARG A 123 -7.53 1.46 -4.88
CA ARG A 123 -8.33 2.60 -5.33
C ARG A 123 -7.48 3.86 -5.43
N SER A 124 -6.65 4.14 -4.45
CA SER A 124 -5.74 5.28 -4.45
C SER A 124 -4.71 5.22 -5.59
N VAL A 125 -4.19 4.03 -5.92
CA VAL A 125 -3.31 3.84 -7.09
C VAL A 125 -4.06 4.19 -8.37
N LYS A 126 -5.27 3.67 -8.54
CA LYS A 126 -6.08 3.91 -9.73
C LYS A 126 -6.39 5.40 -9.91
N GLU A 127 -6.79 6.09 -8.84
CA GLU A 127 -7.01 7.54 -8.88
C GLU A 127 -5.73 8.30 -9.27
N ALA A 128 -4.58 7.91 -8.73
CA ALA A 128 -3.31 8.53 -9.07
C ALA A 128 -2.91 8.27 -10.54
N GLU A 129 -3.14 7.06 -11.07
CA GLU A 129 -2.90 6.71 -12.47
C GLU A 129 -3.82 7.49 -13.42
N ASP A 130 -5.09 7.66 -13.07
CA ASP A 130 -6.06 8.46 -13.83
C ASP A 130 -5.65 9.94 -13.86
N ASN A 131 -5.21 10.49 -12.74
CA ASN A 131 -4.67 11.86 -12.68
C ASN A 131 -3.43 12.03 -13.56
N ILE A 132 -2.53 11.06 -13.57
CA ILE A 132 -1.36 11.05 -14.47
C ILE A 132 -1.81 11.06 -15.93
N ARG A 133 -2.80 10.24 -16.27
CA ARG A 133 -3.36 10.16 -17.63
C ARG A 133 -3.97 11.49 -18.07
N GLU A 134 -4.76 12.12 -17.22
CA GLU A 134 -5.33 13.45 -17.49
C GLU A 134 -4.25 14.51 -17.72
N MET A 135 -3.22 14.57 -16.88
CA MET A 135 -2.10 15.50 -17.05
C MET A 135 -1.36 15.28 -18.37
N LEU A 136 -1.18 14.04 -18.81
CA LEU A 136 -0.56 13.71 -20.08
C LEU A 136 -1.44 14.10 -21.28
N MET A 137 -2.76 13.90 -21.20
CA MET A 137 -3.70 14.32 -22.24
C MET A 137 -3.78 15.83 -22.37
N ALA A 138 -3.87 16.56 -21.26
CA ALA A 138 -3.87 18.02 -21.24
C ALA A 138 -2.61 18.60 -21.92
N ARG A 139 -1.44 17.96 -21.73
CA ARG A 139 -0.19 18.38 -22.35
C ARG A 139 -0.11 18.09 -23.86
N ARG A 140 -0.82 17.06 -24.35
CA ARG A 140 -0.86 16.74 -25.79
C ARG A 140 -1.80 17.68 -26.56
N ALA A 141 -2.76 18.29 -25.87
CA ALA A 141 -3.73 19.21 -26.44
C ALA A 141 -3.22 20.66 -26.54
N GLN A 142 -2.08 20.98 -25.92
CA GLN A 142 -1.37 22.26 -26.04
C GLN A 142 -0.27 22.18 -27.09
#